data_1518a8d1463c39bf53c3b67854b4f35f
#
_entry.id   1518a8d1463c39bf53c3b67854b4f35f
#
_cell.length_a   1.000
_cell.length_b   1.000
_cell.length_c   1.000
_cell.angle_alpha   90.00
_cell.angle_beta   90.00
_cell.angle_gamma   90.00
#
_symmetry.space_group_name_H-M   'P 1'
#
loop_
_entity.id
_entity.type
_entity.pdbx_description
1 polymer ?
#
loop_
_entity_poly.entity_id
_entity_poly.type
_entity_poly.pdbx_seq_one_letter_code
_entity_poly.pdbx_strand_id
1 'polypeptide(L)'
;MVRYFQKVMRRSEVDVAYSEGFSPHQKMSFASPLSVGVLSRGEYFDLEVNSTESSKVMLERINAQNAEGVEVLSYKLLPDDAKNAMSVVAGADYKVYTDLFNQNMLDAFMNQDQIIVLKKTKKSEKEVDIKPLIYNIKLEDDGIFMQVAQGSASNLKPDLVMDAFAKFAQVTLPEYVTYERIDMYCLEDDNLVSLDDIGGNIE
;
A
#
# COMPACT_ATOMS: atom_id res chain seq x y z
N MET A 1 -8.25 -10.71 3.62
CA MET A 1 -8.64 -9.37 4.10
C MET A 1 -10.12 -9.06 3.82
N VAL A 2 -10.64 -9.03 2.57
CA VAL A 2 -12.03 -8.64 2.25
C VAL A 2 -13.06 -9.33 3.15
N ARG A 3 -13.07 -10.67 3.22
CA ARG A 3 -14.02 -11.43 4.06
C ARG A 3 -13.89 -11.13 5.56
N TYR A 4 -12.71 -10.77 6.02
CA TYR A 4 -12.48 -10.36 7.41
C TYR A 4 -13.20 -9.04 7.69
N PHE A 5 -12.93 -7.99 6.93
CA PHE A 5 -13.55 -6.68 7.12
C PHE A 5 -15.05 -6.71 6.87
N GLN A 6 -15.56 -7.51 5.92
CA GLN A 6 -17.00 -7.72 5.77
C GLN A 6 -17.67 -8.26 7.04
N LYS A 7 -16.98 -9.12 7.80
CA LYS A 7 -17.49 -9.60 9.09
C LYS A 7 -17.37 -8.53 10.17
N VAL A 8 -16.26 -7.78 10.19
CA VAL A 8 -16.05 -6.67 11.13
C VAL A 8 -17.15 -5.63 10.95
N MET A 9 -17.40 -5.15 9.72
CA MET A 9 -18.44 -4.17 9.44
C MET A 9 -19.82 -4.63 9.94
N ARG A 10 -20.17 -5.90 9.74
CA ARG A 10 -21.45 -6.45 10.25
C ARG A 10 -21.53 -6.50 11.76
N ARG A 11 -20.43 -6.87 12.44
CA ARG A 11 -20.39 -6.96 13.92
C ARG A 11 -20.37 -5.59 14.58
N SER A 12 -19.75 -4.60 13.93
CA SER A 12 -19.71 -3.22 14.38
C SER A 12 -20.96 -2.43 13.96
N GLU A 13 -21.95 -3.10 13.35
CA GLU A 13 -23.24 -2.52 12.94
C GLU A 13 -23.07 -1.26 12.06
N VAL A 14 -22.04 -1.26 11.19
CA VAL A 14 -21.87 -0.22 10.17
C VAL A 14 -22.96 -0.42 9.12
N ASP A 15 -23.70 0.64 8.81
CA ASP A 15 -24.79 0.62 7.80
C ASP A 15 -24.22 0.65 6.38
N VAL A 16 -23.53 -0.45 6.02
CA VAL A 16 -22.88 -0.60 4.71
C VAL A 16 -23.91 -0.76 3.61
N ALA A 17 -23.70 -0.03 2.52
CA ALA A 17 -24.50 -0.22 1.30
C ALA A 17 -24.15 -1.55 0.62
N TYR A 18 -25.16 -2.16 -0.03
CA TYR A 18 -25.00 -3.42 -0.75
C TYR A 18 -25.21 -3.21 -2.25
N SER A 19 -24.53 -4.05 -3.03
CA SER A 19 -24.76 -4.09 -4.47
C SER A 19 -26.16 -4.64 -4.78
N GLU A 20 -26.72 -4.22 -5.91
CA GLU A 20 -27.97 -4.75 -6.44
C GLU A 20 -27.78 -6.15 -7.06
N GLY A 21 -28.89 -6.86 -7.27
CA GLY A 21 -28.93 -8.15 -7.97
C GLY A 21 -29.13 -9.37 -7.08
N PHE A 22 -28.92 -10.55 -7.64
CA PHE A 22 -29.25 -11.84 -6.98
C PHE A 22 -28.28 -12.26 -5.87
N SER A 23 -27.11 -11.67 -5.78
CA SER A 23 -26.07 -11.97 -4.79
C SER A 23 -25.48 -10.68 -4.22
N PRO A 24 -26.25 -9.96 -3.36
CA PRO A 24 -25.80 -8.70 -2.81
C PRO A 24 -24.52 -8.86 -1.99
N HIS A 25 -23.56 -7.98 -2.20
CA HIS A 25 -22.34 -7.90 -1.42
C HIS A 25 -22.09 -6.46 -0.94
N GLN A 26 -21.42 -6.33 0.20
CA GLN A 26 -21.06 -5.03 0.73
C GLN A 26 -20.21 -4.26 -0.31
N LYS A 27 -20.55 -3.00 -0.54
CA LYS A 27 -19.79 -2.11 -1.41
C LYS A 27 -18.53 -1.65 -0.68
N MET A 28 -17.47 -2.43 -0.83
CA MET A 28 -16.17 -2.24 -0.20
C MET A 28 -15.07 -2.49 -1.24
N SER A 29 -14.10 -1.58 -1.33
CA SER A 29 -13.01 -1.65 -2.30
C SER A 29 -11.68 -1.31 -1.64
N PHE A 30 -10.71 -2.22 -1.68
CA PHE A 30 -9.36 -2.00 -1.15
C PHE A 30 -8.49 -1.28 -2.17
N ALA A 31 -7.69 -0.33 -1.72
CA ALA A 31 -6.81 0.49 -2.55
C ALA A 31 -5.78 -0.35 -3.32
N SER A 32 -5.09 -1.25 -2.62
CA SER A 32 -4.14 -2.17 -3.26
C SER A 32 -3.96 -3.44 -2.42
N PRO A 33 -3.85 -4.62 -3.04
CA PRO A 33 -3.57 -5.85 -2.31
C PRO A 33 -2.23 -5.79 -1.57
N LEU A 34 -2.20 -6.23 -0.31
CA LEU A 34 -0.97 -6.47 0.42
C LEU A 34 -0.43 -7.87 0.10
N SER A 35 0.86 -7.97 -0.21
CA SER A 35 1.50 -9.27 -0.44
C SER A 35 1.60 -10.06 0.86
N VAL A 36 1.52 -11.38 0.76
CA VAL A 36 1.71 -12.27 1.93
C VAL A 36 3.13 -12.11 2.47
N GLY A 37 3.24 -11.98 3.80
CA GLY A 37 4.53 -11.80 4.49
C GLY A 37 4.99 -10.34 4.59
N VAL A 38 4.24 -9.38 4.06
CA VAL A 38 4.51 -7.96 4.21
C VAL A 38 3.69 -7.40 5.37
N LEU A 39 4.36 -6.71 6.30
CA LEU A 39 3.73 -5.93 7.35
C LEU A 39 3.12 -4.65 6.75
N SER A 40 2.17 -4.02 7.44
CA SER A 40 1.62 -2.76 6.96
C SER A 40 1.07 -1.89 8.09
N ARG A 41 1.23 -0.56 7.90
CA ARG A 41 0.60 0.51 8.69
C ARG A 41 -0.32 1.38 7.84
N GLY A 42 -0.27 1.26 6.51
CA GLY A 42 -0.98 2.11 5.57
C GLY A 42 -1.80 1.31 4.57
N GLU A 43 -2.89 0.70 5.03
CA GLU A 43 -3.87 0.04 4.18
C GLU A 43 -5.17 0.84 4.14
N TYR A 44 -5.72 1.01 2.93
CA TYR A 44 -6.93 1.80 2.72
C TYR A 44 -8.00 0.98 2.02
N PHE A 45 -9.23 1.26 2.36
CA PHE A 45 -10.37 0.78 1.60
C PHE A 45 -11.52 1.77 1.66
N ASP A 46 -12.23 1.89 0.56
CA ASP A 46 -13.46 2.65 0.47
C ASP A 46 -14.63 1.79 0.93
N LEU A 47 -15.56 2.43 1.61
CA LEU A 47 -16.79 1.82 2.09
C LEU A 47 -17.97 2.74 1.76
N GLU A 48 -18.93 2.25 0.98
CA GLU A 48 -20.17 2.98 0.78
C GLU A 48 -21.14 2.66 1.91
N VAL A 49 -21.65 3.69 2.58
CA VAL A 49 -22.58 3.56 3.72
C VAL A 49 -23.88 4.29 3.42
N ASN A 50 -25.01 3.78 3.94
CA ASN A 50 -26.32 4.47 3.83
C ASN A 50 -26.45 5.55 4.89
N SER A 51 -25.87 5.33 6.07
CA SER A 51 -25.79 6.28 7.17
C SER A 51 -24.52 6.05 7.97
N THR A 52 -24.06 7.08 8.67
CA THR A 52 -22.87 7.01 9.52
C THR A 52 -22.99 7.94 10.73
N GLU A 53 -22.20 7.65 11.74
CA GLU A 53 -22.01 8.52 12.91
C GLU A 53 -20.65 9.23 12.79
N SER A 54 -20.24 9.96 13.85
CA SER A 54 -18.95 10.65 13.82
C SER A 54 -17.77 9.69 13.65
N SER A 55 -16.68 10.19 13.05
CA SER A 55 -15.46 9.40 12.85
C SER A 55 -14.98 8.71 14.13
N LYS A 56 -15.06 9.41 15.25
CA LYS A 56 -14.67 8.86 16.56
C LYS A 56 -15.51 7.67 16.97
N VAL A 57 -16.83 7.79 16.88
CA VAL A 57 -17.77 6.71 17.24
C VAL A 57 -17.56 5.50 16.33
N MET A 58 -17.39 5.75 15.02
CA MET A 58 -17.17 4.67 14.07
C MET A 58 -15.85 3.94 14.32
N LEU A 59 -14.76 4.66 14.61
CA LEU A 59 -13.46 4.06 14.95
C LEU A 59 -13.54 3.19 16.21
N GLU A 60 -14.14 3.70 17.29
CA GLU A 60 -14.32 2.94 18.54
C GLU A 60 -15.12 1.64 18.28
N ARG A 61 -16.22 1.73 17.54
CA ARG A 61 -17.11 0.62 17.23
C ARG A 61 -16.44 -0.44 16.35
N ILE A 62 -15.73 -0.02 15.30
CA ILE A 62 -15.03 -0.93 14.38
C ILE A 62 -13.87 -1.61 15.10
N ASN A 63 -13.05 -0.85 15.84
CA ASN A 63 -11.89 -1.39 16.54
C ASN A 63 -12.25 -2.36 17.67
N ALA A 64 -13.42 -2.18 18.31
CA ALA A 64 -13.95 -3.14 19.27
C ALA A 64 -14.25 -4.54 18.68
N GLN A 65 -14.36 -4.65 17.34
CA GLN A 65 -14.63 -5.90 16.63
C GLN A 65 -13.40 -6.46 15.88
N ASN A 66 -12.30 -5.74 15.89
CA ASN A 66 -11.07 -6.18 15.25
C ASN A 66 -10.38 -7.30 16.06
N ALA A 67 -9.64 -8.14 15.35
CA ALA A 67 -8.72 -9.08 15.96
C ALA A 67 -7.46 -8.35 16.44
N GLU A 68 -6.76 -8.95 17.39
CA GLU A 68 -5.44 -8.48 17.83
C GLU A 68 -4.48 -8.30 16.64
N GLY A 69 -3.77 -7.20 16.60
CA GLY A 69 -2.85 -6.83 15.52
C GLY A 69 -3.50 -6.19 14.29
N VAL A 70 -4.82 -5.91 14.34
CA VAL A 70 -5.53 -5.16 13.29
C VAL A 70 -6.22 -3.96 13.91
N GLU A 71 -5.88 -2.77 13.45
CA GLU A 71 -6.45 -1.51 13.92
C GLU A 71 -6.86 -0.63 12.74
N VAL A 72 -8.03 0.00 12.82
CA VAL A 72 -8.47 1.06 11.91
C VAL A 72 -8.03 2.38 12.53
N LEU A 73 -7.17 3.10 11.82
CA LEU A 73 -6.52 4.32 12.33
C LEU A 73 -7.34 5.58 12.03
N SER A 74 -8.05 5.60 10.90
CA SER A 74 -8.89 6.73 10.51
C SER A 74 -10.18 6.26 9.85
N TYR A 75 -11.22 7.08 9.96
CA TYR A 75 -12.50 6.93 9.29
C TYR A 75 -12.96 8.30 8.82
N LYS A 76 -12.98 8.52 7.51
CA LYS A 76 -13.16 9.84 6.91
C LYS A 76 -14.26 9.83 5.86
N LEU A 77 -14.96 10.94 5.74
CA LEU A 77 -15.87 11.21 4.64
C LEU A 77 -15.05 11.66 3.44
N LEU A 78 -15.20 10.95 2.33
CA LEU A 78 -14.60 11.34 1.06
C LEU A 78 -15.47 12.41 0.38
N PRO A 79 -14.87 13.30 -0.45
CA PRO A 79 -15.64 14.18 -1.35
C PRO A 79 -16.58 13.39 -2.26
N ASP A 80 -17.71 13.99 -2.64
CA ASP A 80 -18.73 13.33 -3.48
C ASP A 80 -18.20 12.90 -4.86
N ASP A 81 -17.18 13.59 -5.37
CA ASP A 81 -16.51 13.31 -6.63
C ASP A 81 -15.25 12.46 -6.49
N ALA A 82 -14.95 11.97 -5.28
CA ALA A 82 -13.79 11.13 -5.03
C ALA A 82 -13.83 9.85 -5.87
N LYS A 83 -12.74 9.60 -6.55
CA LYS A 83 -12.55 8.34 -7.28
C LYS A 83 -12.21 7.23 -6.31
N ASN A 84 -12.59 6.01 -6.69
CA ASN A 84 -12.26 4.81 -5.92
C ASN A 84 -10.75 4.69 -5.67
N ALA A 85 -10.35 4.42 -4.44
CA ALA A 85 -8.95 4.34 -4.01
C ALA A 85 -8.12 3.38 -4.88
N MET A 86 -8.66 2.22 -5.27
CA MET A 86 -7.97 1.28 -6.16
C MET A 86 -7.59 1.90 -7.52
N SER A 87 -8.36 2.86 -8.01
CA SER A 87 -8.14 3.50 -9.30
C SER A 87 -7.15 4.67 -9.25
N VAL A 88 -6.93 5.26 -8.08
CA VAL A 88 -6.11 6.46 -7.92
C VAL A 88 -4.73 6.19 -7.33
N VAL A 89 -4.51 5.02 -6.72
CA VAL A 89 -3.18 4.66 -6.19
C VAL A 89 -2.12 4.80 -7.26
N ALA A 90 -1.07 5.58 -6.95
CA ALA A 90 0.05 5.87 -7.84
C ALA A 90 1.41 5.57 -7.21
N GLY A 91 1.51 5.56 -5.88
CA GLY A 91 2.74 5.29 -5.15
C GLY A 91 2.48 4.62 -3.81
N ALA A 92 3.53 4.02 -3.26
CA ALA A 92 3.53 3.52 -1.90
C ALA A 92 4.93 3.62 -1.28
N ASP A 93 4.94 3.83 0.03
CA ASP A 93 6.14 3.84 0.85
C ASP A 93 6.33 2.48 1.49
N TYR A 94 7.57 2.01 1.45
CA TYR A 94 7.99 0.78 2.09
C TYR A 94 9.22 1.00 2.95
N LYS A 95 9.26 0.27 4.06
CA LYS A 95 10.46 0.04 4.86
C LYS A 95 10.94 -1.39 4.65
N VAL A 96 12.23 -1.55 4.44
CA VAL A 96 12.90 -2.86 4.35
C VAL A 96 13.91 -2.95 5.47
N TYR A 97 13.70 -3.87 6.41
CA TYR A 97 14.59 -4.04 7.57
C TYR A 97 15.82 -4.86 7.18
N THR A 98 16.97 -4.19 7.12
CA THR A 98 18.26 -4.80 6.74
C THR A 98 19.41 -3.90 7.13
N ASP A 99 20.54 -4.48 7.47
CA ASP A 99 21.82 -3.83 7.77
C ASP A 99 22.94 -4.15 6.74
N LEU A 100 22.55 -4.80 5.64
CA LEU A 100 23.50 -5.32 4.64
C LEU A 100 24.09 -4.26 3.72
N PHE A 101 23.53 -3.06 3.68
CA PHE A 101 23.87 -2.04 2.71
C PHE A 101 24.39 -0.76 3.39
N ASN A 102 25.21 -0.02 2.68
CA ASN A 102 25.72 1.28 3.11
C ASN A 102 25.43 2.36 2.05
N GLN A 103 25.65 3.62 2.42
CA GLN A 103 25.34 4.77 1.57
C GLN A 103 26.09 4.73 0.22
N ASN A 104 27.36 4.33 0.22
CA ASN A 104 28.14 4.27 -1.02
C ASN A 104 27.58 3.24 -2.01
N MET A 105 27.07 2.10 -1.51
CA MET A 105 26.41 1.08 -2.35
C MET A 105 25.12 1.62 -2.93
N LEU A 106 24.29 2.31 -2.12
CA LEU A 106 23.03 2.90 -2.56
C LEU A 106 23.26 3.99 -3.60
N ASP A 107 24.22 4.89 -3.37
CA ASP A 107 24.57 5.95 -4.31
C ASP A 107 25.04 5.37 -5.66
N ALA A 108 25.90 4.35 -5.62
CA ALA A 108 26.38 3.68 -6.82
C ALA A 108 25.24 2.97 -7.57
N PHE A 109 24.31 2.32 -6.85
CA PHE A 109 23.14 1.68 -7.43
C PHE A 109 22.23 2.68 -8.13
N MET A 110 21.94 3.81 -7.49
CA MET A 110 21.07 4.84 -8.05
C MET A 110 21.74 5.71 -9.13
N ASN A 111 23.07 5.75 -9.20
CA ASN A 111 23.80 6.45 -10.25
C ASN A 111 23.86 5.71 -11.60
N GLN A 112 23.36 4.47 -11.70
CA GLN A 112 23.23 3.79 -12.98
C GLN A 112 22.28 4.57 -13.90
N ASP A 113 22.52 4.58 -15.22
CA ASP A 113 21.59 5.18 -16.18
C ASP A 113 20.23 4.48 -16.19
N GLN A 114 20.25 3.15 -16.05
CA GLN A 114 19.09 2.28 -16.03
C GLN A 114 19.28 1.17 -14.99
N ILE A 115 18.18 0.70 -14.40
CA ILE A 115 18.18 -0.47 -13.51
C ILE A 115 17.32 -1.53 -14.17
N ILE A 116 17.97 -2.39 -14.96
CA ILE A 116 17.24 -3.42 -15.73
C ILE A 116 17.05 -4.68 -14.90
N VAL A 117 15.83 -5.12 -14.79
CA VAL A 117 15.43 -6.38 -14.14
C VAL A 117 14.65 -7.27 -15.09
N LEU A 118 14.78 -8.59 -14.93
CA LEU A 118 14.00 -9.56 -15.67
C LEU A 118 12.68 -9.83 -14.92
N LYS A 119 11.60 -9.23 -15.39
CA LYS A 119 10.26 -9.45 -14.82
C LYS A 119 9.65 -10.71 -15.45
N LYS A 120 9.49 -11.75 -14.62
CA LYS A 120 8.86 -13.01 -15.04
C LYS A 120 7.36 -12.96 -14.80
N THR A 121 6.61 -13.31 -15.83
CA THR A 121 5.16 -13.56 -15.75
C THR A 121 4.87 -15.02 -16.09
N LYS A 122 3.66 -15.51 -15.87
CA LYS A 122 3.28 -16.89 -16.23
C LYS A 122 3.45 -17.20 -17.73
N LYS A 123 3.54 -16.17 -18.58
CA LYS A 123 3.53 -16.33 -20.06
C LYS A 123 4.75 -15.73 -20.75
N SER A 124 5.57 -14.92 -20.07
CA SER A 124 6.70 -14.23 -20.69
C SER A 124 7.72 -13.77 -19.67
N GLU A 125 8.96 -13.62 -20.10
CA GLU A 125 10.01 -12.90 -19.40
C GLU A 125 10.29 -11.62 -20.20
N LYS A 126 10.37 -10.47 -19.50
CA LYS A 126 10.64 -9.18 -20.12
C LYS A 126 11.63 -8.40 -19.29
N GLU A 127 12.62 -7.82 -19.94
CA GLU A 127 13.48 -6.83 -19.32
C GLU A 127 12.71 -5.52 -19.14
N VAL A 128 12.80 -4.97 -17.93
CA VAL A 128 12.13 -3.72 -17.55
C VAL A 128 13.12 -2.85 -16.81
N ASP A 129 13.22 -1.59 -17.21
CA ASP A 129 13.90 -0.58 -16.41
C ASP A 129 13.01 -0.16 -15.25
N ILE A 130 13.46 -0.44 -14.02
CA ILE A 130 12.71 -0.09 -12.80
C ILE A 130 13.14 1.25 -12.21
N LYS A 131 14.22 1.87 -12.69
CA LYS A 131 14.73 3.13 -12.14
C LYS A 131 13.67 4.24 -12.14
N PRO A 132 12.88 4.47 -13.22
CA PRO A 132 11.82 5.49 -13.23
C PRO A 132 10.65 5.19 -12.28
N LEU A 133 10.55 3.94 -11.77
CA LEU A 133 9.50 3.50 -10.85
C LEU A 133 9.93 3.61 -9.38
N ILE A 134 11.17 3.98 -9.11
CA ILE A 134 11.70 4.30 -7.78
C ILE A 134 11.66 5.81 -7.64
N TYR A 135 10.67 6.33 -6.94
CA TYR A 135 10.48 7.77 -6.77
C TYR A 135 11.44 8.36 -5.75
N ASN A 136 11.71 7.59 -4.68
CA ASN A 136 12.70 7.92 -3.67
C ASN A 136 13.24 6.64 -3.03
N ILE A 137 14.51 6.65 -2.65
CA ILE A 137 15.11 5.57 -1.86
C ILE A 137 16.21 6.17 -0.98
N LYS A 138 16.24 5.79 0.29
CA LYS A 138 17.25 6.25 1.24
C LYS A 138 17.59 5.17 2.25
N LEU A 139 18.82 5.21 2.74
CA LEU A 139 19.26 4.40 3.87
C LEU A 139 18.81 5.09 5.17
N GLU A 140 18.31 4.30 6.10
CA GLU A 140 17.94 4.71 7.46
C GLU A 140 18.67 3.80 8.48
N ASP A 141 18.69 4.17 9.76
CA ASP A 141 19.45 3.46 10.79
C ASP A 141 19.11 1.97 10.91
N ASP A 142 17.86 1.61 10.61
CA ASP A 142 17.31 0.26 10.75
C ASP A 142 16.93 -0.39 9.41
N GLY A 143 17.34 0.19 8.27
CA GLY A 143 17.09 -0.39 6.97
C GLY A 143 17.01 0.59 5.81
N ILE A 144 16.21 0.25 4.81
CA ILE A 144 16.02 1.04 3.60
C ILE A 144 14.57 1.51 3.53
N PHE A 145 14.37 2.80 3.43
CA PHE A 145 13.10 3.39 3.03
C PHE A 145 13.06 3.51 1.50
N MET A 146 11.93 3.19 0.90
CA MET A 146 11.70 3.43 -0.52
C MET A 146 10.26 3.85 -0.81
N GLN A 147 10.12 4.83 -1.70
CA GLN A 147 8.85 5.23 -2.30
C GLN A 147 8.85 4.77 -3.75
N VAL A 148 7.88 3.94 -4.11
CA VAL A 148 7.86 3.27 -5.42
C VAL A 148 6.49 3.40 -6.08
N ALA A 149 6.47 3.25 -7.41
CA ALA A 149 5.23 3.19 -8.17
C ALA A 149 4.35 2.03 -7.67
N GLN A 150 3.09 2.34 -7.35
CA GLN A 150 2.09 1.38 -6.90
C GLN A 150 0.76 1.70 -7.58
N GLY A 151 0.11 0.71 -8.15
CA GLY A 151 -1.21 0.90 -8.75
C GLY A 151 -1.43 0.09 -10.02
N SER A 152 -2.53 0.36 -10.71
CA SER A 152 -2.93 -0.38 -11.91
C SER A 152 -2.13 0.01 -13.15
N ALA A 153 -1.66 1.25 -13.25
CA ALA A 153 -0.89 1.75 -14.38
C ALA A 153 0.57 1.27 -14.33
N SER A 154 1.18 1.33 -13.16
CA SER A 154 2.52 0.79 -12.90
C SER A 154 2.63 0.29 -11.47
N ASN A 155 3.39 -0.77 -11.29
CA ASN A 155 3.57 -1.40 -9.98
C ASN A 155 4.97 -1.97 -9.88
N LEU A 156 5.72 -1.46 -8.90
CA LEU A 156 7.04 -1.94 -8.54
C LEU A 156 7.01 -2.52 -7.13
N LYS A 157 7.28 -3.80 -7.02
CA LYS A 157 7.34 -4.46 -5.72
C LYS A 157 8.68 -4.16 -5.04
N PRO A 158 8.70 -3.95 -3.72
CA PRO A 158 9.94 -3.68 -2.98
C PRO A 158 10.94 -4.84 -3.02
N ASP A 159 10.47 -6.09 -3.05
CA ASP A 159 11.32 -7.28 -3.20
C ASP A 159 12.15 -7.23 -4.50
N LEU A 160 11.55 -6.81 -5.61
CA LEU A 160 12.24 -6.70 -6.89
C LEU A 160 13.34 -5.61 -6.87
N VAL A 161 13.12 -4.52 -6.15
CA VAL A 161 14.15 -3.48 -5.96
C VAL A 161 15.31 -4.04 -5.14
N MET A 162 15.01 -4.74 -4.04
CA MET A 162 16.02 -5.32 -3.17
C MET A 162 16.83 -6.42 -3.86
N ASP A 163 16.20 -7.26 -4.66
CA ASP A 163 16.89 -8.28 -5.46
C ASP A 163 17.86 -7.63 -6.47
N ALA A 164 17.41 -6.56 -7.14
CA ALA A 164 18.26 -5.83 -8.08
C ALA A 164 19.45 -5.15 -7.36
N PHE A 165 19.20 -4.53 -6.21
CA PHE A 165 20.22 -3.88 -5.41
C PHE A 165 21.24 -4.88 -4.84
N ALA A 166 20.77 -5.98 -4.28
CA ALA A 166 21.63 -7.04 -3.76
C ALA A 166 22.54 -7.64 -4.85
N LYS A 167 21.95 -7.90 -6.03
CA LYS A 167 22.73 -8.37 -7.18
C LYS A 167 23.80 -7.37 -7.62
N PHE A 168 23.46 -6.08 -7.68
CA PHE A 168 24.39 -5.02 -8.02
C PHE A 168 25.54 -4.89 -7.01
N ALA A 169 25.19 -4.88 -5.72
CA ALA A 169 26.17 -4.76 -4.61
C ALA A 169 26.93 -6.07 -4.33
N GLN A 170 26.62 -7.16 -5.03
CA GLN A 170 27.16 -8.52 -4.78
C GLN A 170 26.95 -9.00 -3.34
N VAL A 171 25.79 -8.65 -2.77
CA VAL A 171 25.36 -9.03 -1.44
C VAL A 171 24.33 -10.17 -1.56
N THR A 172 24.36 -11.13 -0.65
CA THR A 172 23.34 -12.19 -0.57
C THR A 172 22.30 -11.79 0.45
N LEU A 173 21.04 -11.64 0.01
CA LEU A 173 19.92 -11.42 0.92
C LEU A 173 19.66 -12.68 1.76
N PRO A 174 19.24 -12.55 3.02
CA PRO A 174 18.77 -13.66 3.83
C PRO A 174 17.50 -14.27 3.23
N GLU A 175 17.19 -15.51 3.60
CA GLU A 175 15.98 -16.21 3.15
C GLU A 175 14.69 -15.43 3.47
N TYR A 176 14.69 -14.71 4.59
CA TYR A 176 13.58 -13.88 5.05
C TYR A 176 14.03 -12.44 5.23
N VAL A 177 13.48 -11.54 4.43
CA VAL A 177 13.61 -10.09 4.57
C VAL A 177 12.27 -9.55 5.01
N THR A 178 12.25 -8.73 6.05
CA THR A 178 11.02 -8.09 6.51
C THR A 178 10.76 -6.83 5.71
N TYR A 179 9.60 -6.77 5.09
CA TYR A 179 9.06 -5.60 4.38
C TYR A 179 7.86 -5.07 5.14
N GLU A 180 7.73 -3.76 5.21
CA GLU A 180 6.57 -3.08 5.80
C GLU A 180 6.09 -1.99 4.85
N ARG A 181 4.80 -2.01 4.49
CA ARG A 181 4.18 -0.90 3.76
C ARG A 181 3.77 0.17 4.76
N ILE A 182 4.29 1.37 4.57
CA ILE A 182 4.10 2.49 5.51
C ILE A 182 2.87 3.29 5.11
N ASP A 183 2.72 3.61 3.80
CA ASP A 183 1.61 4.42 3.30
C ASP A 183 1.36 4.18 1.81
N MET A 184 0.20 4.66 1.31
CA MET A 184 -0.15 4.69 -0.11
C MET A 184 -0.61 6.08 -0.53
N TYR A 185 -0.34 6.42 -1.79
CA TYR A 185 -0.50 7.77 -2.33
C TYR A 185 -1.30 7.75 -3.61
N CYS A 186 -2.09 8.80 -3.83
CA CYS A 186 -2.59 9.19 -5.15
C CYS A 186 -1.75 10.33 -5.73
N LEU A 187 -1.99 10.66 -7.00
CA LEU A 187 -1.38 11.79 -7.68
C LEU A 187 -2.39 12.94 -7.74
N GLU A 188 -2.01 14.09 -7.19
CA GLU A 188 -2.70 15.36 -7.32
C GLU A 188 -1.72 16.43 -7.81
N ASP A 189 -1.98 17.03 -8.95
CA ASP A 189 -1.12 18.04 -9.57
C ASP A 189 0.37 17.63 -9.63
N ASP A 190 0.61 16.39 -10.08
CA ASP A 190 1.94 15.75 -10.16
C ASP A 190 2.64 15.51 -8.80
N ASN A 191 1.96 15.72 -7.68
CA ASN A 191 2.47 15.42 -6.35
C ASN A 191 1.82 14.16 -5.77
N LEU A 192 2.60 13.39 -5.04
CA LEU A 192 2.08 12.26 -4.25
C LEU A 192 1.44 12.79 -2.97
N VAL A 193 0.15 12.55 -2.83
CA VAL A 193 -0.67 12.91 -1.65
C VAL A 193 -1.11 11.61 -0.96
N SER A 194 -0.93 11.53 0.36
CA SER A 194 -1.36 10.35 1.13
C SER A 194 -2.86 10.13 0.97
N LEU A 195 -3.26 8.87 0.82
CA LEU A 195 -4.69 8.53 0.80
C LEU A 195 -5.39 8.89 2.11
N ASP A 196 -4.65 9.00 3.22
CA ASP A 196 -5.21 9.49 4.49
C ASP A 196 -5.54 10.98 4.46
N ASP A 197 -4.87 11.78 3.61
CA ASP A 197 -5.15 13.21 3.47
C ASP A 197 -6.38 13.50 2.61
N ILE A 198 -6.94 12.47 1.94
CA ILE A 198 -8.17 12.60 1.17
C ILE A 198 -9.38 12.48 2.09
N GLY A 199 -10.25 13.47 2.04
CA GLY A 199 -11.44 13.52 2.88
C GLY A 199 -11.22 14.13 4.26
N GLY A 200 -12.29 14.14 5.07
CA GLY A 200 -12.32 14.80 6.37
C GLY A 200 -13.03 13.98 7.44
N ASN A 201 -12.74 14.32 8.70
CA ASN A 201 -13.44 13.72 9.83
C ASN A 201 -14.92 14.15 9.84
N ILE A 202 -15.78 13.21 10.23
CA ILE A 202 -17.22 13.42 10.47
C ILE A 202 -17.38 13.82 11.94
N GLU A 203 -18.06 14.95 12.18
CA GLU A 203 -18.34 15.45 13.53
C GLU A 203 -19.52 14.72 14.21
#